data_678b881c1a7014eea364a1da9a6fa734
#
_entry.id   678b881c1a7014eea364a1da9a6fa734
#
_cell.length_a   1.000
_cell.length_b   1.000
_cell.length_c   1.000
_cell.angle_alpha   90.00
_cell.angle_beta   90.00
_cell.angle_gamma   90.00
#
_symmetry.space_group_name_H-M   'P 1'
#
loop_
_entity.id
_entity.type
_entity.pdbx_description
1 polymer ?
#
loop_
_entity_poly.entity_id
_entity_poly.type
_entity_poly.pdbx_seq_one_letter_code
_entity_poly.pdbx_strand_id
1 'polypeptide(L)'
;MTLNPARLARFADWAHTLPPRPLPRTAIPVPGEYYLDYISRLADASHLELAELTGALDDPAAVILDPGLRKRHRQERLAAAASQPLARIARLYWDDAGLYLRDPGGFRQLLRPACRRCTARLRIAGPIACRLPPHQTICRRHRLWTGPSARTHAAQLDVSPFPEILRAQRHHLAQLRHHPWQHVETTISAATHAIYQALRGGTWIPGQRQRLQQLAPGTWDQALASVLGGSPGRPDDDPGQAIIEIAIYPGVVWLAACSLRAHSASHRTASVPFR
;
A
#
# COMPACT_ATOMS: atom_id res chain seq x y z
N MET A 1 -0.96 -20.06 -50.38
CA MET A 1 -2.37 -19.70 -50.01
C MET A 1 -2.30 -18.50 -49.07
N THR A 2 -2.40 -17.28 -49.59
CA THR A 2 -2.38 -16.05 -48.77
C THR A 2 -3.77 -15.81 -48.22
N LEU A 3 -3.90 -15.84 -46.90
CA LEU A 3 -5.15 -15.54 -46.23
C LEU A 3 -5.52 -14.07 -46.48
N ASN A 4 -6.78 -13.85 -46.87
CA ASN A 4 -7.33 -12.52 -47.13
C ASN A 4 -7.26 -11.64 -45.88
N PRO A 5 -6.60 -10.45 -45.92
CA PRO A 5 -6.42 -9.58 -44.77
C PRO A 5 -7.76 -9.16 -44.13
N ALA A 6 -8.83 -9.01 -44.89
CA ALA A 6 -10.18 -8.73 -44.34
C ALA A 6 -10.77 -9.91 -43.54
N ARG A 7 -10.40 -11.15 -43.86
CA ARG A 7 -10.76 -12.34 -43.06
C ARG A 7 -9.94 -12.40 -41.78
N LEU A 8 -8.65 -12.06 -41.81
CA LEU A 8 -7.79 -11.99 -40.63
C LEU A 8 -8.27 -10.90 -39.66
N ALA A 9 -8.68 -9.72 -40.17
CA ALA A 9 -9.26 -8.66 -39.34
C ALA A 9 -10.56 -9.12 -38.64
N ARG A 10 -11.49 -9.78 -39.37
CA ARG A 10 -12.71 -10.33 -38.76
C ARG A 10 -12.44 -11.46 -37.76
N PHE A 11 -11.40 -12.26 -37.96
CA PHE A 11 -10.97 -13.27 -37.02
C PHE A 11 -10.36 -12.64 -35.75
N ALA A 12 -9.59 -11.57 -35.91
CA ALA A 12 -9.07 -10.78 -34.77
C ALA A 12 -10.21 -10.16 -33.96
N ASP A 13 -11.16 -9.49 -34.63
CA ASP A 13 -12.35 -8.91 -33.98
C ASP A 13 -13.17 -9.97 -33.22
N TRP A 14 -13.36 -11.15 -33.82
CA TRP A 14 -14.10 -12.26 -33.20
C TRP A 14 -13.34 -12.85 -32.00
N ALA A 15 -12.01 -12.98 -32.08
CA ALA A 15 -11.20 -13.50 -31.00
C ALA A 15 -11.21 -12.56 -29.77
N HIS A 16 -11.35 -11.25 -30.00
CA HIS A 16 -11.43 -10.24 -28.92
C HIS A 16 -12.80 -10.18 -28.25
N THR A 17 -13.88 -10.61 -28.93
CA THR A 17 -15.23 -10.62 -28.36
C THR A 17 -15.53 -11.84 -27.48
N LEU A 18 -14.76 -12.90 -27.61
CA LEU A 18 -14.92 -14.09 -26.76
C LEU A 18 -14.38 -13.85 -25.35
N PRO A 19 -15.05 -14.40 -24.33
CA PRO A 19 -14.49 -14.39 -22.99
C PRO A 19 -13.14 -15.13 -23.01
N PRO A 20 -12.13 -14.60 -22.33
CA PRO A 20 -10.81 -15.22 -22.28
C PRO A 20 -10.94 -16.63 -21.69
N ARG A 21 -10.27 -17.61 -22.31
CA ARG A 21 -10.19 -18.97 -21.77
C ARG A 21 -9.32 -18.97 -20.52
N PRO A 22 -9.60 -19.84 -19.55
CA PRO A 22 -8.71 -20.05 -18.41
C PRO A 22 -7.30 -20.37 -18.86
N LEU A 23 -6.34 -19.68 -18.29
CA LEU A 23 -4.93 -19.94 -18.51
C LEU A 23 -4.51 -21.27 -17.85
N PRO A 24 -3.53 -21.99 -18.42
CA PRO A 24 -3.07 -23.28 -17.90
C PRO A 24 -2.46 -23.20 -16.50
N ARG A 25 -1.92 -22.03 -16.15
CA ARG A 25 -1.37 -21.76 -14.82
C ARG A 25 -2.05 -20.55 -14.21
N THR A 26 -2.29 -20.60 -12.92
CA THR A 26 -2.95 -19.55 -12.17
C THR A 26 -1.97 -18.90 -11.20
N ALA A 27 -2.12 -17.60 -10.99
CA ALA A 27 -1.46 -16.86 -9.92
C ALA A 27 -2.51 -16.41 -8.90
N ILE A 28 -2.20 -16.53 -7.61
CA ILE A 28 -3.10 -16.05 -6.56
C ILE A 28 -2.86 -14.54 -6.38
N PRO A 29 -3.91 -13.69 -6.53
CA PRO A 29 -3.76 -12.25 -6.33
C PRO A 29 -3.53 -11.91 -4.86
N VAL A 30 -2.67 -10.94 -4.60
CA VAL A 30 -2.45 -10.38 -3.27
C VAL A 30 -3.42 -9.20 -3.08
N PRO A 31 -4.14 -9.09 -1.95
CA PRO A 31 -5.03 -7.95 -1.72
C PRO A 31 -4.29 -6.62 -1.78
N GLY A 32 -4.80 -5.69 -2.59
CA GLY A 32 -4.17 -4.40 -2.82
C GLY A 32 -2.99 -4.41 -3.80
N GLU A 33 -2.63 -5.57 -4.36
CA GLU A 33 -1.61 -5.68 -5.40
C GLU A 33 -1.98 -4.83 -6.61
N TYR A 34 -0.99 -4.15 -7.19
CA TYR A 34 -1.20 -3.40 -8.42
C TYR A 34 -1.57 -4.33 -9.57
N TYR A 35 -2.64 -4.01 -10.27
CA TYR A 35 -3.21 -4.94 -11.24
C TYR A 35 -2.26 -5.31 -12.40
N LEU A 36 -1.38 -4.38 -12.83
CA LEU A 36 -0.37 -4.67 -13.85
C LEU A 36 0.70 -5.63 -13.35
N ASP A 37 1.12 -5.53 -12.08
CA ASP A 37 2.07 -6.48 -11.48
C ASP A 37 1.44 -7.87 -11.40
N TYR A 38 0.15 -7.95 -11.08
CA TYR A 38 -0.58 -9.22 -11.07
C TYR A 38 -0.67 -9.82 -12.48
N ILE A 39 -1.00 -9.01 -13.52
CA ILE A 39 -1.06 -9.47 -14.91
C ILE A 39 0.31 -9.94 -15.37
N SER A 40 1.40 -9.21 -15.03
CA SER A 40 2.76 -9.63 -15.34
C SER A 40 3.09 -10.99 -14.74
N ARG A 41 2.82 -11.20 -13.46
CA ARG A 41 3.04 -12.51 -12.81
C ARG A 41 2.20 -13.63 -13.40
N LEU A 42 0.99 -13.33 -13.85
CA LEU A 42 0.09 -14.29 -14.49
C LEU A 42 0.59 -14.66 -15.88
N ALA A 43 1.10 -13.68 -16.64
CA ALA A 43 1.74 -13.87 -17.94
C ALA A 43 3.00 -14.74 -17.80
N ASP A 44 3.91 -14.39 -16.88
CA ASP A 44 5.13 -15.15 -16.57
C ASP A 44 4.80 -16.61 -16.21
N ALA A 45 3.82 -16.81 -15.31
CA ALA A 45 3.39 -18.15 -14.90
C ALA A 45 2.85 -18.98 -16.08
N SER A 46 2.26 -18.32 -17.07
CA SER A 46 1.63 -18.95 -18.23
C SER A 46 2.55 -18.96 -19.48
N HIS A 47 3.79 -18.45 -19.34
CA HIS A 47 4.76 -18.29 -20.44
C HIS A 47 4.22 -17.45 -21.61
N LEU A 48 3.50 -16.37 -21.29
CA LEU A 48 2.96 -15.40 -22.23
C LEU A 48 3.72 -14.09 -22.12
N GLU A 49 3.77 -13.36 -23.24
CA GLU A 49 4.19 -11.96 -23.20
C GLU A 49 3.11 -11.09 -22.50
N LEU A 50 3.56 -10.13 -21.72
CA LEU A 50 2.65 -9.21 -21.00
C LEU A 50 1.69 -8.50 -21.96
N ALA A 51 2.19 -8.08 -23.14
CA ALA A 51 1.41 -7.40 -24.16
C ALA A 51 0.29 -8.30 -24.72
N GLU A 52 0.57 -9.58 -24.93
CA GLU A 52 -0.41 -10.56 -25.41
C GLU A 52 -1.55 -10.74 -24.39
N LEU A 53 -1.21 -10.94 -23.12
CA LEU A 53 -2.22 -11.10 -22.09
C LEU A 53 -3.01 -9.80 -21.89
N THR A 54 -2.35 -8.64 -21.89
CA THR A 54 -3.02 -7.34 -21.76
C THR A 54 -3.97 -7.10 -22.93
N GLY A 55 -3.53 -7.36 -24.18
CA GLY A 55 -4.37 -7.24 -25.35
C GLY A 55 -5.58 -8.19 -25.33
N ALA A 56 -5.39 -9.42 -24.84
CA ALA A 56 -6.50 -10.38 -24.67
C ALA A 56 -7.51 -9.97 -23.57
N LEU A 57 -7.08 -9.18 -22.58
CA LEU A 57 -7.97 -8.65 -21.54
C LEU A 57 -8.71 -7.39 -21.97
N ASP A 58 -8.16 -6.63 -22.90
CA ASP A 58 -8.79 -5.44 -23.46
C ASP A 58 -9.86 -5.85 -24.48
N ASP A 59 -11.06 -5.30 -24.30
CA ASP A 59 -12.14 -5.44 -25.28
C ASP A 59 -12.26 -4.14 -26.05
N PRO A 60 -12.00 -4.15 -27.36
CA PRO A 60 -12.16 -2.96 -28.19
C PRO A 60 -13.58 -2.35 -28.11
N ALA A 61 -14.61 -3.19 -27.96
CA ALA A 61 -15.98 -2.72 -27.79
C ALA A 61 -16.21 -2.03 -26.45
N ALA A 62 -15.40 -2.31 -25.44
CA ALA A 62 -15.52 -1.69 -24.12
C ALA A 62 -15.03 -0.22 -24.10
N VAL A 63 -14.38 0.25 -25.17
CA VAL A 63 -13.91 1.65 -25.29
C VAL A 63 -15.07 2.64 -25.22
N ILE A 64 -16.26 2.27 -25.69
CA ILE A 64 -17.48 3.07 -25.64
C ILE A 64 -18.17 3.08 -24.28
N LEU A 65 -17.78 2.17 -23.36
CA LEU A 65 -18.35 2.10 -22.03
C LEU A 65 -17.81 3.23 -21.15
N ASP A 66 -18.59 3.60 -20.14
CA ASP A 66 -18.08 4.48 -19.09
C ASP A 66 -16.90 3.80 -18.35
N PRO A 67 -16.01 4.58 -17.68
CA PRO A 67 -14.82 4.05 -17.04
C PRO A 67 -15.11 2.95 -16.01
N GLY A 68 -16.21 3.06 -15.25
CA GLY A 68 -16.59 2.08 -14.23
C GLY A 68 -17.01 0.74 -14.84
N LEU A 69 -17.81 0.77 -15.90
CA LEU A 69 -18.22 -0.42 -16.65
C LEU A 69 -17.04 -1.07 -17.36
N ARG A 70 -16.14 -0.27 -17.95
CA ARG A 70 -14.91 -0.75 -18.59
C ARG A 70 -14.01 -1.48 -17.58
N LYS A 71 -13.83 -0.90 -16.41
CA LYS A 71 -13.07 -1.52 -15.31
C LYS A 71 -13.68 -2.85 -14.91
N ARG A 72 -14.99 -2.89 -14.67
CA ARG A 72 -15.69 -4.10 -14.29
C ARG A 72 -15.56 -5.19 -15.35
N HIS A 73 -15.75 -4.86 -16.61
CA HIS A 73 -15.60 -5.79 -17.72
C HIS A 73 -14.18 -6.39 -17.76
N ARG A 74 -13.15 -5.53 -17.61
CA ARG A 74 -11.75 -6.00 -17.55
C ARG A 74 -11.50 -6.90 -16.34
N GLN A 75 -12.11 -6.61 -15.19
CA GLN A 75 -12.04 -7.47 -14.00
C GLN A 75 -12.67 -8.84 -14.23
N GLU A 76 -13.81 -8.89 -14.91
CA GLU A 76 -14.51 -10.14 -15.24
C GLU A 76 -13.67 -10.99 -16.20
N ARG A 77 -13.09 -10.39 -17.24
CA ARG A 77 -12.18 -11.07 -18.18
C ARG A 77 -10.93 -11.61 -17.48
N LEU A 78 -10.31 -10.80 -16.61
CA LEU A 78 -9.16 -11.23 -15.84
C LEU A 78 -9.52 -12.35 -14.84
N ALA A 79 -10.67 -12.29 -14.23
CA ALA A 79 -11.16 -13.34 -13.33
C ALA A 79 -11.33 -14.69 -14.07
N ALA A 80 -11.89 -14.66 -15.28
CA ALA A 80 -12.02 -15.83 -16.15
C ALA A 80 -10.63 -16.37 -16.56
N ALA A 81 -9.76 -15.52 -17.09
CA ALA A 81 -8.42 -15.92 -17.53
C ALA A 81 -7.59 -16.52 -16.38
N ALA A 82 -7.65 -15.92 -15.21
CA ALA A 82 -6.90 -16.36 -14.04
C ALA A 82 -7.56 -17.50 -13.25
N SER A 83 -8.75 -17.95 -13.64
CA SER A 83 -9.57 -18.91 -12.86
C SER A 83 -9.72 -18.48 -11.39
N GLN A 84 -9.91 -17.18 -11.15
CA GLN A 84 -10.05 -16.61 -9.82
C GLN A 84 -11.46 -16.03 -9.62
N PRO A 85 -12.02 -16.10 -8.40
CA PRO A 85 -13.27 -15.40 -8.11
C PRO A 85 -13.17 -13.90 -8.37
N LEU A 86 -14.19 -13.32 -9.02
CA LEU A 86 -14.27 -11.88 -9.30
C LEU A 86 -13.99 -11.02 -8.05
N ALA A 87 -14.51 -11.44 -6.89
CA ALA A 87 -14.29 -10.76 -5.62
C ALA A 87 -12.81 -10.69 -5.19
N ARG A 88 -11.96 -11.61 -5.64
CA ARG A 88 -10.50 -11.54 -5.41
C ARG A 88 -9.85 -10.55 -6.38
N ILE A 89 -10.23 -10.59 -7.66
CA ILE A 89 -9.72 -9.69 -8.68
C ILE A 89 -10.14 -8.24 -8.39
N ALA A 90 -11.34 -8.02 -7.88
CA ALA A 90 -11.82 -6.70 -7.48
C ALA A 90 -11.02 -6.10 -6.30
N ARG A 91 -10.29 -6.91 -5.53
CA ARG A 91 -9.40 -6.44 -4.45
C ARG A 91 -8.02 -6.01 -4.93
N LEU A 92 -7.68 -6.23 -6.19
CA LEU A 92 -6.50 -5.64 -6.79
C LEU A 92 -6.64 -4.11 -6.79
N TYR A 93 -5.53 -3.43 -6.74
CA TYR A 93 -5.52 -1.99 -6.95
C TYR A 93 -5.55 -1.69 -8.45
N TRP A 94 -6.61 -1.01 -8.88
CA TRP A 94 -6.85 -0.59 -10.25
C TRP A 94 -6.61 0.91 -10.36
N ASP A 95 -5.65 1.29 -11.18
CA ASP A 95 -5.43 2.69 -11.55
C ASP A 95 -6.20 2.99 -12.84
N ASP A 96 -7.35 3.62 -12.70
CA ASP A 96 -8.24 3.90 -13.84
C ASP A 96 -7.71 5.00 -14.76
N ALA A 97 -6.68 5.73 -14.36
CA ALA A 97 -6.26 6.95 -15.04
C ALA A 97 -4.82 6.92 -15.58
N GLY A 98 -4.02 5.86 -15.31
CA GLY A 98 -2.57 5.91 -15.61
C GLY A 98 -1.87 7.08 -14.89
N LEU A 99 -2.59 7.77 -14.04
CA LEU A 99 -2.15 8.92 -13.28
C LEU A 99 -1.73 8.43 -11.89
N TYR A 100 -0.44 8.45 -11.65
CA TYR A 100 0.14 8.37 -10.32
C TYR A 100 -0.79 8.99 -9.27
N LEU A 101 -1.52 8.12 -8.57
CA LEU A 101 -2.12 8.25 -7.27
C LEU A 101 -2.25 9.69 -6.74
N ARG A 102 -3.02 10.52 -7.37
CA ARG A 102 -3.55 11.73 -6.74
C ARG A 102 -4.79 11.29 -5.96
N ASP A 103 -4.59 11.01 -4.69
CA ASP A 103 -5.70 10.99 -3.73
C ASP A 103 -6.40 12.35 -3.81
N PRO A 104 -7.74 12.41 -3.94
CA PRO A 104 -8.50 13.66 -3.89
C PRO A 104 -8.21 14.51 -2.66
N GLY A 105 -7.68 13.90 -1.57
CA GLY A 105 -7.27 14.58 -0.35
C GLY A 105 -5.80 15.01 -0.32
N GLY A 106 -5.03 14.82 -1.40
CA GLY A 106 -3.60 15.18 -1.44
C GLY A 106 -2.66 14.19 -0.72
N PHE A 107 -3.20 13.12 -0.14
CA PHE A 107 -2.42 12.06 0.51
C PHE A 107 -1.89 11.09 -0.53
N ARG A 108 -0.58 11.08 -0.73
CA ARG A 108 0.09 10.08 -1.56
C ARG A 108 -0.02 8.72 -0.88
N GLN A 109 -0.97 7.91 -1.32
CA GLN A 109 -0.96 6.50 -0.98
C GLN A 109 0.15 5.84 -1.81
N LEU A 110 1.32 5.72 -1.21
CA LEU A 110 2.46 5.08 -1.85
C LEU A 110 2.18 3.59 -1.99
N LEU A 111 2.47 3.04 -3.16
CA LEU A 111 2.58 1.60 -3.32
C LEU A 111 3.73 1.13 -2.41
N ARG A 112 3.47 0.11 -1.63
CA ARG A 112 4.44 -0.47 -0.70
C ARG A 112 4.51 -1.97 -0.92
N PRO A 113 5.67 -2.60 -0.71
CA PRO A 113 5.76 -4.05 -0.81
C PRO A 113 4.79 -4.72 0.16
N ALA A 114 4.05 -5.71 -0.34
CA ALA A 114 3.29 -6.61 0.52
C ALA A 114 4.22 -7.26 1.56
N CYS A 115 3.66 -7.67 2.69
CA CYS A 115 4.45 -8.36 3.71
C CYS A 115 5.18 -9.57 3.11
N ARG A 116 6.52 -9.59 3.18
CA ARG A 116 7.38 -10.64 2.59
C ARG A 116 7.03 -12.06 3.04
N ARG A 117 6.59 -12.23 4.31
CA ARG A 117 6.16 -13.54 4.82
C ARG A 117 4.78 -13.94 4.30
N CYS A 118 3.91 -12.96 3.96
CA CYS A 118 2.64 -13.26 3.31
C CYS A 118 2.86 -13.72 1.87
N THR A 119 3.70 -13.01 1.11
CA THR A 119 4.01 -13.34 -0.30
C THR A 119 4.76 -14.66 -0.41
N ALA A 120 5.72 -14.92 0.46
CA ALA A 120 6.44 -16.20 0.52
C ALA A 120 5.49 -17.41 0.71
N ARG A 121 4.44 -17.27 1.53
CA ARG A 121 3.41 -18.34 1.66
C ARG A 121 2.62 -18.61 0.38
N LEU A 122 2.54 -17.63 -0.50
CA LEU A 122 1.93 -17.76 -1.82
C LEU A 122 2.95 -18.20 -2.88
N ARG A 123 4.18 -18.54 -2.45
CA ARG A 123 5.32 -18.92 -3.32
C ARG A 123 5.69 -17.82 -4.32
N ILE A 124 5.53 -16.57 -3.92
CA ILE A 124 5.92 -15.41 -4.72
C ILE A 124 7.34 -15.02 -4.32
N ALA A 125 8.27 -15.06 -5.27
CA ALA A 125 9.69 -14.87 -5.02
C ALA A 125 10.11 -13.41 -4.83
N GLY A 126 9.41 -12.46 -5.49
CA GLY A 126 9.76 -11.04 -5.51
C GLY A 126 8.89 -10.16 -4.63
N PRO A 127 9.24 -8.88 -4.48
CA PRO A 127 8.39 -7.89 -3.87
C PRO A 127 7.16 -7.64 -4.75
N ILE A 128 6.00 -7.57 -4.13
CA ILE A 128 4.73 -7.21 -4.78
C ILE A 128 4.35 -5.81 -4.33
N ALA A 129 4.22 -4.88 -5.28
CA ALA A 129 3.74 -3.55 -4.99
C ALA A 129 2.24 -3.56 -4.68
N CYS A 130 1.88 -3.12 -3.47
CA CYS A 130 0.50 -3.08 -2.99
C CYS A 130 0.11 -1.68 -2.56
N ARG A 131 -1.13 -1.30 -2.87
CA ARG A 131 -1.79 -0.18 -2.22
C ARG A 131 -2.24 -0.60 -0.83
N LEU A 132 -1.41 -0.29 0.16
CA LEU A 132 -1.78 -0.51 1.56
C LEU A 132 -2.34 0.79 2.14
N PRO A 133 -3.46 0.74 2.89
CA PRO A 133 -3.96 1.91 3.58
C PRO A 133 -2.87 2.55 4.46
N PRO A 134 -2.78 3.89 4.57
CA PRO A 134 -1.73 4.57 5.34
C PRO A 134 -1.63 4.06 6.78
N HIS A 135 -2.77 3.81 7.40
CA HIS A 135 -2.88 3.31 8.78
C HIS A 135 -2.50 1.82 8.95
N GLN A 136 -2.27 1.10 7.86
CA GLN A 136 -1.81 -0.30 7.94
C GLN A 136 -0.28 -0.34 7.93
N THR A 137 0.32 -0.02 9.06
CA THR A 137 1.78 0.05 9.19
C THR A 137 2.43 -1.27 9.62
N ILE A 138 1.63 -2.24 10.07
CA ILE A 138 2.12 -3.54 10.54
C ILE A 138 1.29 -4.66 9.93
N CYS A 139 1.96 -5.71 9.42
CA CYS A 139 1.29 -6.95 9.05
C CYS A 139 0.80 -7.67 10.31
N ARG A 140 -0.52 -7.74 10.51
CA ARG A 140 -1.14 -8.33 11.70
C ARG A 140 -0.75 -9.78 11.94
N ARG A 141 -0.51 -10.55 10.87
CA ARG A 141 -0.19 -11.96 10.94
C ARG A 141 1.27 -12.20 11.30
N HIS A 142 2.18 -11.46 10.67
CA HIS A 142 3.61 -11.73 10.76
C HIS A 142 4.37 -10.71 11.60
N ARG A 143 3.67 -9.67 12.10
CA ARG A 143 4.25 -8.59 12.92
C ARG A 143 5.46 -7.92 12.25
N LEU A 144 5.47 -7.88 10.92
CA LEU A 144 6.47 -7.14 10.16
C LEU A 144 5.98 -5.71 9.95
N TRP A 145 6.92 -4.77 10.06
CA TRP A 145 6.68 -3.40 9.67
C TRP A 145 6.43 -3.31 8.17
N THR A 146 5.34 -2.69 7.78
CA THR A 146 4.93 -2.41 6.40
C THR A 146 4.55 -0.95 6.23
N GLY A 147 5.07 -0.08 7.11
CA GLY A 147 4.84 1.37 7.10
C GLY A 147 5.40 2.06 5.84
N PRO A 148 5.24 3.38 5.74
CA PRO A 148 5.61 4.14 4.54
C PRO A 148 7.07 4.00 4.11
N SER A 149 7.97 3.85 5.06
CA SER A 149 9.42 3.66 4.82
C SER A 149 9.82 2.23 4.46
N ALA A 150 8.92 1.23 4.62
CA ALA A 150 9.21 -0.15 4.26
C ALA A 150 9.06 -0.38 2.75
N ARG A 151 9.88 0.27 1.93
CA ARG A 151 9.81 0.20 0.46
C ARG A 151 10.48 -1.04 -0.13
N THR A 152 11.27 -1.75 0.66
CA THR A 152 11.92 -3.02 0.29
C THR A 152 11.56 -4.11 1.28
N HIS A 153 11.76 -5.37 0.90
CA HIS A 153 11.61 -6.49 1.82
C HIS A 153 12.61 -6.44 2.98
N ALA A 154 13.80 -5.88 2.76
CA ALA A 154 14.82 -5.71 3.81
C ALA A 154 14.37 -4.71 4.88
N ALA A 155 13.67 -3.64 4.48
CA ALA A 155 13.13 -2.63 5.40
C ALA A 155 11.90 -3.11 6.21
N GLN A 156 11.36 -4.31 5.91
CA GLN A 156 10.28 -4.92 6.69
C GLN A 156 10.82 -5.60 7.94
N LEU A 157 11.09 -4.81 8.98
CA LEU A 157 11.63 -5.31 10.25
C LEU A 157 10.58 -6.05 11.08
N ASP A 158 11.03 -7.04 11.85
CA ASP A 158 10.18 -7.77 12.79
C ASP A 158 9.95 -6.92 14.04
N VAL A 159 8.71 -6.53 14.27
CA VAL A 159 8.30 -5.72 15.43
C VAL A 159 7.64 -6.56 16.54
N SER A 160 7.72 -7.89 16.44
CA SER A 160 7.16 -8.79 17.46
C SER A 160 7.79 -8.61 18.86
N PRO A 161 9.09 -8.25 19.00
CA PRO A 161 9.68 -7.99 20.30
C PRO A 161 9.20 -6.70 20.99
N PHE A 162 8.46 -5.85 20.27
CA PHE A 162 8.04 -4.52 20.73
C PHE A 162 6.52 -4.44 20.95
N PRO A 163 5.98 -4.91 22.08
CA PRO A 163 4.55 -4.95 22.33
C PRO A 163 3.89 -3.56 22.31
N GLU A 164 4.64 -2.51 22.65
CA GLU A 164 4.18 -1.13 22.60
C GLU A 164 3.89 -0.65 21.16
N ILE A 165 4.65 -1.11 20.16
CA ILE A 165 4.41 -0.81 18.75
C ILE A 165 3.11 -1.48 18.29
N LEU A 166 2.89 -2.73 18.70
CA LEU A 166 1.66 -3.45 18.41
C LEU A 166 0.44 -2.82 19.11
N ARG A 167 0.62 -2.28 20.32
CA ARG A 167 -0.42 -1.50 21.01
C ARG A 167 -0.71 -0.20 20.28
N ALA A 168 0.32 0.53 19.85
CA ALA A 168 0.16 1.76 19.08
C ALA A 168 -0.64 1.51 17.79
N GLN A 169 -0.36 0.44 17.04
CA GLN A 169 -1.14 0.07 15.86
C GLN A 169 -2.62 -0.17 16.18
N ARG A 170 -2.92 -0.84 17.31
CA ARG A 170 -4.31 -1.03 17.75
C ARG A 170 -4.98 0.30 18.10
N HIS A 171 -4.27 1.20 18.76
CA HIS A 171 -4.77 2.54 19.07
C HIS A 171 -5.00 3.37 17.81
N HIS A 172 -4.07 3.35 16.86
CA HIS A 172 -4.24 4.03 15.56
C HIS A 172 -5.51 3.56 14.85
N LEU A 173 -5.70 2.24 14.76
CA LEU A 173 -6.91 1.67 14.15
C LEU A 173 -8.20 1.97 14.96
N ALA A 174 -8.10 2.15 16.28
CA ALA A 174 -9.23 2.56 17.10
C ALA A 174 -9.65 4.01 16.81
N GLN A 175 -8.70 4.93 16.56
CA GLN A 175 -9.04 6.32 16.20
C GLN A 175 -9.90 6.38 14.93
N LEU A 176 -9.65 5.52 13.95
CA LEU A 176 -10.41 5.45 12.69
C LEU A 176 -11.87 5.00 12.86
N ARG A 177 -12.24 4.46 14.02
CA ARG A 177 -13.65 4.12 14.32
C ARG A 177 -14.44 5.32 14.84
N HIS A 178 -13.74 6.34 15.35
CA HIS A 178 -14.34 7.50 16.02
C HIS A 178 -14.15 8.80 15.24
N HIS A 179 -13.23 8.83 14.28
CA HIS A 179 -12.88 10.02 13.52
C HIS A 179 -12.79 9.69 12.02
N PRO A 180 -13.13 10.64 11.13
CA PRO A 180 -12.90 10.51 9.69
C PRO A 180 -11.42 10.18 9.42
N TRP A 181 -11.16 9.28 8.48
CA TRP A 181 -9.81 8.79 8.21
C TRP A 181 -8.84 9.91 7.82
N GLN A 182 -9.30 10.90 7.02
CA GLN A 182 -8.49 12.05 6.62
C GLN A 182 -8.00 12.85 7.85
N HIS A 183 -8.88 13.06 8.82
CA HIS A 183 -8.55 13.77 10.05
C HIS A 183 -7.51 13.02 10.88
N VAL A 184 -7.66 11.71 11.00
CA VAL A 184 -6.67 10.86 11.70
C VAL A 184 -5.33 10.92 10.99
N GLU A 185 -5.27 10.76 9.67
CA GLU A 185 -4.02 10.77 8.90
C GLU A 185 -3.33 12.14 8.94
N THR A 186 -4.08 13.25 8.84
CA THR A 186 -3.53 14.60 8.99
C THR A 186 -2.92 14.78 10.39
N THR A 187 -3.61 14.30 11.42
CA THR A 187 -3.13 14.41 12.80
C THR A 187 -1.90 13.53 13.05
N ILE A 188 -1.87 12.31 12.50
CA ILE A 188 -0.69 11.42 12.53
C ILE A 188 0.49 12.08 11.81
N SER A 189 0.28 12.68 10.63
CA SER A 189 1.32 13.38 9.89
C SER A 189 1.88 14.56 10.67
N ALA A 190 1.02 15.39 11.28
CA ALA A 190 1.43 16.50 12.13
C ALA A 190 2.22 16.02 13.36
N ALA A 191 1.74 14.97 14.04
CA ALA A 191 2.43 14.37 15.18
C ALA A 191 3.81 13.81 14.78
N THR A 192 3.90 13.16 13.61
CA THR A 192 5.16 12.66 13.06
C THR A 192 6.14 13.80 12.85
N HIS A 193 5.70 14.88 12.19
CA HIS A 193 6.53 16.06 11.96
C HIS A 193 7.01 16.68 13.29
N ALA A 194 6.13 16.85 14.27
CA ALA A 194 6.48 17.41 15.58
C ALA A 194 7.54 16.56 16.29
N ILE A 195 7.44 15.23 16.23
CA ILE A 195 8.43 14.34 16.83
C ILE A 195 9.77 14.42 16.11
N TYR A 196 9.78 14.49 14.78
CA TYR A 196 11.04 14.69 14.04
C TYR A 196 11.70 16.03 14.38
N GLN A 197 10.95 17.10 14.56
CA GLN A 197 11.49 18.40 15.02
C GLN A 197 12.05 18.30 16.43
N ALA A 198 11.35 17.63 17.36
CA ALA A 198 11.84 17.39 18.71
C ALA A 198 13.16 16.62 18.72
N LEU A 199 13.26 15.55 17.90
CA LEU A 199 14.50 14.77 17.75
C LEU A 199 15.66 15.60 17.20
N ARG A 200 15.41 16.46 16.21
CA ARG A 200 16.42 17.42 15.70
C ARG A 200 16.91 18.37 16.78
N GLY A 201 16.03 18.78 17.69
CA GLY A 201 16.36 19.59 18.87
C GLY A 201 16.94 18.79 20.04
N GLY A 202 17.26 17.51 19.85
CA GLY A 202 17.82 16.65 20.90
C GLY A 202 16.82 16.15 21.95
N THR A 203 15.50 16.40 21.75
CA THR A 203 14.47 15.99 22.68
C THR A 203 13.96 14.59 22.35
N TRP A 204 13.98 13.70 23.33
CA TRP A 204 13.59 12.32 23.20
C TRP A 204 12.27 12.03 23.93
N ILE A 205 11.36 11.31 23.28
CA ILE A 205 10.20 10.74 23.95
C ILE A 205 10.61 9.45 24.69
N PRO A 206 10.05 9.20 25.89
CA PRO A 206 10.40 8.01 26.67
C PRO A 206 10.34 6.71 25.85
N GLY A 207 11.36 5.86 25.99
CA GLY A 207 11.50 4.59 25.30
C GLY A 207 11.95 4.65 23.82
N GLN A 208 12.00 5.81 23.18
CA GLN A 208 12.44 5.91 21.76
C GLN A 208 13.90 5.47 21.61
N ARG A 209 14.80 6.01 22.43
CA ARG A 209 16.24 5.68 22.35
C ARG A 209 16.48 4.20 22.58
N GLN A 210 15.80 3.61 23.55
CA GLN A 210 15.90 2.17 23.84
C GLN A 210 15.43 1.33 22.65
N ARG A 211 14.31 1.70 22.01
CA ARG A 211 13.84 1.00 20.80
C ARG A 211 14.83 1.12 19.65
N LEU A 212 15.40 2.30 19.43
CA LEU A 212 16.43 2.49 18.40
C LEU A 212 17.64 1.58 18.65
N GLN A 213 18.13 1.53 19.88
CA GLN A 213 19.24 0.67 20.25
C GLN A 213 18.93 -0.81 20.02
N GLN A 214 17.69 -1.24 20.27
CA GLN A 214 17.26 -2.62 20.05
C GLN A 214 17.02 -2.95 18.57
N LEU A 215 16.51 -1.98 17.78
CA LEU A 215 16.25 -2.17 16.35
C LEU A 215 17.53 -2.16 15.51
N ALA A 216 18.52 -1.37 15.90
CA ALA A 216 19.78 -1.21 15.19
C ALA A 216 20.98 -1.17 16.17
N PRO A 217 21.33 -2.30 16.79
CA PRO A 217 22.44 -2.37 17.71
C PRO A 217 23.75 -1.89 17.07
N GLY A 218 24.40 -0.89 17.68
CA GLY A 218 25.68 -0.34 17.21
C GLY A 218 25.62 0.59 16.00
N THR A 219 24.46 0.77 15.34
CA THR A 219 24.31 1.62 14.14
C THR A 219 23.14 2.60 14.23
N TRP A 220 22.43 2.66 15.34
CA TRP A 220 21.24 3.48 15.51
C TRP A 220 21.51 4.98 15.43
N ASP A 221 22.67 5.44 15.89
CA ASP A 221 23.15 6.82 15.83
C ASP A 221 23.44 7.26 14.39
N GLN A 222 24.04 6.38 13.58
CA GLN A 222 24.24 6.61 12.15
C GLN A 222 22.91 6.68 11.41
N ALA A 223 21.98 5.75 11.69
CA ALA A 223 20.63 5.78 11.12
C ALA A 223 19.91 7.10 11.47
N LEU A 224 20.02 7.54 12.73
CA LEU A 224 19.43 8.80 13.18
C LEU A 224 20.07 10.01 12.50
N ALA A 225 21.40 10.09 12.52
CA ALA A 225 22.14 11.20 11.89
C ALA A 225 21.78 11.31 10.40
N SER A 226 21.69 10.17 9.74
CA SER A 226 21.38 10.10 8.34
C SER A 226 19.97 10.61 8.00
N VAL A 227 18.96 10.28 8.82
CA VAL A 227 17.58 10.72 8.63
C VAL A 227 17.39 12.18 9.05
N LEU A 228 18.03 12.62 10.14
CA LEU A 228 17.90 14.00 10.64
C LEU A 228 18.78 15.00 9.86
N GLY A 229 19.89 14.55 9.30
CA GLY A 229 20.83 15.37 8.52
C GLY A 229 20.31 15.79 7.15
N GLY A 230 19.20 15.22 6.70
CA GLY A 230 18.37 15.71 5.61
C GLY A 230 19.10 16.05 4.32
N SER A 231 19.80 15.11 3.67
CA SER A 231 20.21 15.31 2.27
C SER A 231 18.96 15.22 1.38
N PRO A 232 18.52 16.32 0.74
CA PRO A 232 17.45 16.25 -0.26
C PRO A 232 17.97 15.37 -1.42
N GLY A 233 17.25 14.32 -1.74
CA GLY A 233 17.60 13.37 -2.81
C GLY A 233 18.10 12.02 -2.33
N ARG A 234 17.93 11.68 -1.06
CA ARG A 234 18.24 10.36 -0.55
C ARG A 234 17.31 9.32 -1.18
N PRO A 235 17.85 8.18 -1.66
CA PRO A 235 17.02 7.13 -2.19
C PRO A 235 15.99 6.69 -1.14
N ASP A 236 14.76 6.57 -1.59
CA ASP A 236 13.58 6.15 -0.79
C ASP A 236 13.75 4.79 -0.07
N ASP A 237 14.89 4.14 -0.22
CA ASP A 237 15.19 2.76 0.20
C ASP A 237 16.12 2.69 1.43
N ASP A 238 16.30 3.79 2.17
CA ASP A 238 17.15 3.78 3.36
C ASP A 238 16.51 2.99 4.50
N PRO A 239 17.06 1.83 4.88
CA PRO A 239 16.55 1.05 6.00
C PRO A 239 16.60 1.82 7.33
N GLY A 240 17.45 2.85 7.45
CA GLY A 240 17.49 3.75 8.59
C GLY A 240 16.18 4.51 8.79
N GLN A 241 15.52 4.90 7.71
CA GLN A 241 14.21 5.55 7.79
C GLN A 241 13.16 4.63 8.46
N ALA A 242 13.13 3.36 8.09
CA ALA A 242 12.20 2.39 8.69
C ALA A 242 12.47 2.21 10.20
N ILE A 243 13.75 2.14 10.58
CA ILE A 243 14.16 2.01 11.98
C ILE A 243 13.66 3.19 12.81
N ILE A 244 13.85 4.42 12.31
CA ILE A 244 13.39 5.64 13.00
C ILE A 244 11.86 5.67 13.08
N GLU A 245 11.15 5.43 11.99
CA GLU A 245 9.69 5.40 11.99
C GLU A 245 9.12 4.38 12.99
N ILE A 246 9.67 3.18 13.04
CA ILE A 246 9.27 2.14 14.00
C ILE A 246 9.48 2.63 15.44
N ALA A 247 10.64 3.21 15.72
CA ALA A 247 10.99 3.66 17.06
C ALA A 247 10.11 4.80 17.57
N ILE A 248 9.71 5.74 16.68
CA ILE A 248 8.87 6.89 17.04
C ILE A 248 7.37 6.56 17.04
N TYR A 249 6.94 5.52 16.33
CA TYR A 249 5.52 5.24 16.05
C TYR A 249 4.62 5.24 17.31
N PRO A 250 4.99 4.64 18.46
CA PRO A 250 4.16 4.73 19.66
C PRO A 250 3.94 6.16 20.15
N GLY A 251 4.97 7.00 20.09
CA GLY A 251 4.88 8.41 20.45
C GLY A 251 4.00 9.21 19.50
N VAL A 252 4.13 8.94 18.19
CA VAL A 252 3.30 9.57 17.14
C VAL A 252 1.81 9.28 17.40
N VAL A 253 1.46 8.02 17.62
CA VAL A 253 0.07 7.61 17.85
C VAL A 253 -0.48 8.20 19.16
N TRP A 254 0.34 8.25 20.22
CA TRP A 254 -0.04 8.87 21.49
C TRP A 254 -0.32 10.37 21.32
N LEU A 255 0.60 11.11 20.69
CA LEU A 255 0.47 12.55 20.45
C LEU A 255 -0.76 12.86 19.59
N ALA A 256 -0.97 12.12 18.53
CA ALA A 256 -2.16 12.25 17.68
C ALA A 256 -3.45 12.00 18.44
N ALA A 257 -3.49 10.99 19.30
CA ALA A 257 -4.65 10.70 20.15
C ALA A 257 -4.95 11.82 21.15
N CYS A 258 -3.93 12.49 21.70
CA CYS A 258 -4.11 13.67 22.55
C CYS A 258 -4.73 14.83 21.75
N SER A 259 -4.23 15.11 20.56
CA SER A 259 -4.72 16.18 19.68
C SER A 259 -6.18 15.94 19.25
N LEU A 260 -6.53 14.71 18.86
CA LEU A 260 -7.90 14.34 18.49
C LEU A 260 -8.89 14.52 19.65
N ARG A 261 -8.48 14.17 20.88
CA ARG A 261 -9.31 14.38 22.08
C ARG A 261 -9.52 15.85 22.39
N ALA A 262 -8.48 16.66 22.33
CA ALA A 262 -8.56 18.10 22.56
C ALA A 262 -9.52 18.78 21.56
N HIS A 263 -9.42 18.42 20.29
CA HIS A 263 -10.31 18.92 19.24
C HIS A 263 -11.78 18.55 19.50
N SER A 264 -12.05 17.30 19.86
CA SER A 264 -13.40 16.83 20.19
C SER A 264 -14.00 17.49 21.43
N ALA A 265 -13.18 17.88 22.41
CA ALA A 265 -13.60 18.62 23.60
C ALA A 265 -13.99 20.07 23.24
N SER A 266 -13.20 20.75 22.41
CA SER A 266 -13.46 22.13 21.98
C SER A 266 -14.78 22.25 21.19
N HIS A 267 -15.09 21.27 20.36
CA HIS A 267 -16.36 21.26 19.62
C HIS A 267 -17.59 21.04 20.52
N ARG A 268 -17.45 20.29 21.62
CA ARG A 268 -18.55 20.10 22.59
C ARG A 268 -18.87 21.35 23.41
N THR A 269 -17.84 22.13 23.76
CA THR A 269 -18.04 23.39 24.50
C THR A 269 -18.63 24.49 23.62
N ALA A 270 -18.33 24.50 22.33
CA ALA A 270 -18.88 25.50 21.38
C ALA A 270 -20.35 25.25 21.01
N SER A 271 -20.89 24.06 21.26
CA SER A 271 -22.28 23.70 20.94
C SER A 271 -23.27 23.85 22.11
N VAL A 272 -22.88 24.43 23.24
CA VAL A 272 -23.81 24.76 24.31
C VAL A 272 -24.54 26.07 23.93
N PRO A 273 -25.83 26.04 23.57
CA PRO A 273 -26.55 27.28 23.29
C PRO A 273 -26.68 28.08 24.60
N PHE A 274 -26.29 29.34 24.54
CA PHE A 274 -26.66 30.31 25.56
C PHE A 274 -28.21 30.31 25.70
N ARG A 275 -28.71 29.80 26.80
CA ARG A 275 -30.14 29.99 27.21
C ARG A 275 -30.28 31.32 27.89
#